data_9e04e25848a6e549cd772ffd55345888
#
_entry.id   9e04e25848a6e549cd772ffd55345888
#
_cell.length_a   1.000
_cell.length_b   1.000
_cell.length_c   1.000
_cell.angle_alpha   90.00
_cell.angle_beta   90.00
_cell.angle_gamma   90.00
#
_symmetry.space_group_name_H-M   'P 1'
#
loop_
_entity.id
_entity.type
_entity.pdbx_description
1 polymer ?
#
loop_
_entity_poly.entity_id
_entity_poly.type
_entity_poly.pdbx_seq_one_letter_code
_entity_poly.pdbx_strand_id
1 'polypeptide(L)'
;MSHPGNLRAITAMLAACAMFSCMDALLKALAGTYPPFQVTALRGLSAMPLVCIYVLWRRELGVVFSRHLRWRLHLLRGVITVLMLALFTFGLKTLGLAEAYTLTFVAPLIITMLSVPILKEIVPPRHWVAIAVGMGGVVVALRPDQSAFLSVGAVAVLVAAVCYALSNVVGRVISRTEPSATLVFWTTASMALGGSLLSAAQWVDILPAHWPLLVGLAVTGFLGQLAIVEAFRHSQASAVAPFEYSALAWAVALDWVFWRAVPDVYTLAGGAIIIASGIYLIRREAPRAMVVVAP
;
A
#
# COMPACT_ATOMS: atom_id res chain seq x y z
N MET A 1 -26.48 -4.62 7.03
CA MET A 1 -25.92 -5.98 6.92
C MET A 1 -24.42 -5.83 6.87
N SER A 2 -23.72 -6.10 7.95
CA SER A 2 -22.27 -6.18 7.93
C SER A 2 -21.94 -7.53 7.29
N HIS A 3 -21.37 -7.48 6.10
CA HIS A 3 -20.88 -8.68 5.45
C HIS A 3 -19.64 -9.19 6.21
N PRO A 4 -19.50 -10.52 6.43
CA PRO A 4 -18.24 -11.11 6.92
C PRO A 4 -17.03 -10.69 6.07
N GLY A 5 -17.27 -10.17 4.87
CA GLY A 5 -16.28 -9.57 3.98
C GLY A 5 -15.60 -8.32 4.53
N ASN A 6 -16.27 -7.48 5.32
CA ASN A 6 -15.65 -6.24 5.83
C ASN A 6 -14.54 -6.53 6.86
N LEU A 7 -14.75 -7.47 7.78
CA LEU A 7 -13.70 -7.83 8.74
C LEU A 7 -12.49 -8.45 8.04
N ARG A 8 -12.72 -9.33 7.07
CA ARG A 8 -11.65 -9.91 6.25
C ARG A 8 -10.87 -8.85 5.49
N ALA A 9 -11.56 -7.85 4.93
CA ALA A 9 -10.92 -6.74 4.22
C ALA A 9 -10.08 -5.87 5.15
N ILE A 10 -10.59 -5.56 6.36
CA ILE A 10 -9.87 -4.78 7.37
C ILE A 10 -8.62 -5.52 7.84
N THR A 11 -8.74 -6.81 8.19
CA THR A 11 -7.58 -7.60 8.61
C THR A 11 -6.54 -7.73 7.51
N ALA A 12 -6.98 -7.88 6.25
CA ALA A 12 -6.09 -7.88 5.09
C ALA A 12 -5.38 -6.52 4.90
N MET A 13 -6.08 -5.39 5.11
CA MET A 13 -5.46 -4.07 5.05
C MET A 13 -4.43 -3.87 6.16
N LEU A 14 -4.73 -4.24 7.40
CA LEU A 14 -3.78 -4.14 8.51
C LEU A 14 -2.53 -4.99 8.26
N ALA A 15 -2.70 -6.20 7.73
CA ALA A 15 -1.59 -7.08 7.33
C ALA A 15 -0.78 -6.46 6.17
N ALA A 16 -1.45 -5.86 5.18
CA ALA A 16 -0.79 -5.16 4.08
C ALA A 16 0.08 -4.01 4.60
N CYS A 17 -0.44 -3.19 5.51
CA CYS A 17 0.29 -2.08 6.12
C CYS A 17 1.53 -2.58 6.88
N ALA A 18 1.41 -3.67 7.66
CA ALA A 18 2.54 -4.27 8.36
C ALA A 18 3.64 -4.72 7.39
N MET A 19 3.25 -5.47 6.33
CA MET A 19 4.20 -5.97 5.34
C MET A 19 4.85 -4.84 4.54
N PHE A 20 4.08 -3.82 4.15
CA PHE A 20 4.62 -2.68 3.43
C PHE A 20 5.52 -1.82 4.31
N SER A 21 5.24 -1.63 5.60
CA SER A 21 6.15 -0.92 6.51
C SER A 21 7.51 -1.62 6.61
N CYS A 22 7.52 -2.96 6.73
CA CYS A 22 8.76 -3.74 6.68
C CYS A 22 9.47 -3.58 5.32
N MET A 23 8.71 -3.64 4.23
CA MET A 23 9.25 -3.47 2.88
C MET A 23 9.86 -2.09 2.66
N ASP A 24 9.23 -1.04 3.16
CA ASP A 24 9.68 0.34 2.95
C ASP A 24 11.02 0.62 3.67
N ALA A 25 11.23 -0.02 4.84
CA ALA A 25 12.53 0.00 5.50
C ALA A 25 13.63 -0.65 4.63
N LEU A 26 13.31 -1.78 3.97
CA LEU A 26 14.23 -2.44 3.03
C LEU A 26 14.46 -1.60 1.76
N LEU A 27 13.40 -0.98 1.23
CA LEU A 27 13.49 -0.07 0.08
C LEU A 27 14.40 1.12 0.40
N LYS A 28 14.28 1.70 1.60
CA LYS A 28 15.14 2.79 2.02
C LYS A 28 16.61 2.38 2.08
N ALA A 29 16.91 1.20 2.59
CA ALA A 29 18.28 0.67 2.60
C ALA A 29 18.86 0.51 1.19
N LEU A 30 18.03 0.07 0.21
CA LEU A 30 18.46 -0.10 -1.17
C LEU A 30 18.50 1.21 -1.97
N ALA A 31 17.67 2.20 -1.64
CA ALA A 31 17.55 3.48 -2.35
C ALA A 31 18.85 4.30 -2.33
N GLY A 32 19.69 4.12 -1.30
CA GLY A 32 21.01 4.77 -1.21
C GLY A 32 22.03 4.24 -2.24
N THR A 33 21.87 2.99 -2.68
CA THR A 33 22.86 2.31 -3.55
C THR A 33 22.38 2.21 -5.01
N TYR A 34 21.09 1.96 -5.24
CA TYR A 34 20.58 1.66 -6.57
C TYR A 34 19.68 2.77 -7.14
N PRO A 35 19.63 2.92 -8.48
CA PRO A 35 18.68 3.80 -9.14
C PRO A 35 17.21 3.43 -8.81
N PRO A 36 16.27 4.39 -8.75
CA PRO A 36 14.88 4.13 -8.37
C PRO A 36 14.16 3.08 -9.23
N PHE A 37 14.38 3.10 -10.55
CA PHE A 37 13.81 2.09 -11.45
C PHE A 37 14.43 0.71 -11.24
N GLN A 38 15.71 0.62 -10.89
CA GLN A 38 16.35 -0.65 -10.53
C GLN A 38 15.78 -1.22 -9.24
N VAL A 39 15.54 -0.39 -8.22
CA VAL A 39 14.87 -0.82 -6.99
C VAL A 39 13.47 -1.35 -7.29
N THR A 40 12.73 -0.69 -8.20
CA THR A 40 11.43 -1.17 -8.69
C THR A 40 11.56 -2.54 -9.39
N ALA A 41 12.57 -2.70 -10.26
CA ALA A 41 12.86 -3.97 -10.89
C ALA A 41 13.19 -5.07 -9.88
N LEU A 42 14.09 -4.78 -8.93
CA LEU A 42 14.51 -5.73 -7.89
C LEU A 42 13.33 -6.19 -7.04
N ARG A 43 12.41 -5.29 -6.68
CA ARG A 43 11.17 -5.65 -5.99
C ARG A 43 10.31 -6.61 -6.83
N GLY A 44 10.13 -6.32 -8.12
CA GLY A 44 9.37 -7.18 -9.03
C GLY A 44 10.04 -8.54 -9.24
N LEU A 45 11.34 -8.53 -9.60
CA LEU A 45 12.11 -9.74 -9.89
C LEU A 45 12.22 -10.67 -8.66
N SER A 46 12.51 -10.12 -7.49
CA SER A 46 12.65 -10.92 -6.27
C SER A 46 11.32 -11.55 -5.82
N ALA A 47 10.19 -10.86 -5.99
CA ALA A 47 8.87 -11.37 -5.63
C ALA A 47 8.29 -12.33 -6.68
N MET A 48 8.74 -12.27 -7.95
CA MET A 48 8.16 -13.05 -9.04
C MET A 48 8.14 -14.56 -8.79
N PRO A 49 9.20 -15.21 -8.25
CA PRO A 49 9.15 -16.64 -7.94
C PRO A 49 8.01 -17.01 -6.98
N LEU A 50 7.81 -16.21 -5.93
CA LEU A 50 6.72 -16.43 -4.96
C LEU A 50 5.35 -16.25 -5.61
N VAL A 51 5.21 -15.26 -6.48
CA VAL A 51 3.97 -15.01 -7.23
C VAL A 51 3.70 -16.18 -8.19
N CYS A 52 4.69 -16.69 -8.90
CA CYS A 52 4.54 -17.84 -9.78
C CYS A 52 4.11 -19.09 -8.99
N ILE A 53 4.76 -19.37 -7.86
CA ILE A 53 4.37 -20.47 -6.96
C ILE A 53 2.91 -20.29 -6.51
N TYR A 54 2.50 -19.09 -6.13
CA TYR A 54 1.13 -18.81 -5.72
C TYR A 54 0.12 -19.05 -6.83
N VAL A 55 0.38 -18.59 -8.07
CA VAL A 55 -0.48 -18.79 -9.24
C VAL A 55 -0.59 -20.28 -9.58
N LEU A 56 0.52 -21.03 -9.51
CA LEU A 56 0.55 -22.48 -9.73
C LEU A 56 -0.26 -23.21 -8.66
N TRP A 57 -0.07 -22.86 -7.40
CA TRP A 57 -0.81 -23.45 -6.28
C TRP A 57 -2.31 -23.22 -6.38
N ARG A 58 -2.71 -22.02 -6.83
CA ARG A 58 -4.11 -21.65 -7.10
C ARG A 58 -4.67 -22.30 -8.35
N ARG A 59 -3.83 -22.91 -9.19
CA ARG A 59 -4.19 -23.48 -10.51
C ARG A 59 -4.85 -22.46 -11.43
N GLU A 60 -4.46 -21.19 -11.34
CA GLU A 60 -5.05 -20.07 -12.07
C GLU A 60 -4.23 -19.63 -13.30
N LEU A 61 -3.24 -20.43 -13.74
CA LEU A 61 -2.39 -20.10 -14.90
C LEU A 61 -3.20 -19.76 -16.17
N GLY A 62 -4.21 -20.56 -16.48
CA GLY A 62 -5.05 -20.32 -17.65
C GLY A 62 -5.82 -19.01 -17.59
N VAL A 63 -6.18 -18.57 -16.37
CA VAL A 63 -6.88 -17.30 -16.15
C VAL A 63 -5.90 -16.13 -16.26
N VAL A 64 -4.71 -16.26 -15.67
CA VAL A 64 -3.65 -15.21 -15.67
C VAL A 64 -3.23 -14.81 -17.07
N PHE A 65 -3.25 -15.77 -18.04
CA PHE A 65 -2.90 -15.53 -19.44
C PHE A 65 -4.12 -15.54 -20.39
N SER A 66 -5.33 -15.42 -19.87
CA SER A 66 -6.55 -15.40 -20.67
C SER A 66 -6.60 -14.16 -21.57
N ARG A 67 -7.13 -14.34 -22.80
CA ARG A 67 -7.41 -13.22 -23.71
C ARG A 67 -8.58 -12.34 -23.26
N HIS A 68 -9.42 -12.84 -22.34
CA HIS A 68 -10.57 -12.13 -21.79
C HIS A 68 -10.21 -11.13 -20.69
N LEU A 69 -8.92 -11.04 -20.29
CA LEU A 69 -8.46 -10.06 -19.30
C LEU A 69 -8.64 -8.63 -19.80
N ARG A 70 -8.83 -7.74 -18.84
CA ARG A 70 -8.92 -6.29 -19.09
C ARG A 70 -7.52 -5.69 -19.29
N TRP A 71 -6.80 -6.13 -20.33
CA TRP A 71 -5.40 -5.81 -20.61
C TRP A 71 -5.06 -4.32 -20.53
N ARG A 72 -5.97 -3.46 -21.03
CA ARG A 72 -5.79 -2.01 -20.95
C ARG A 72 -5.68 -1.53 -19.49
N LEU A 73 -6.48 -2.10 -18.59
CA LEU A 73 -6.44 -1.73 -17.17
C LEU A 73 -5.21 -2.32 -16.48
N HIS A 74 -4.79 -3.54 -16.81
CA HIS A 74 -3.54 -4.11 -16.30
C HIS A 74 -2.33 -3.30 -16.73
N LEU A 75 -2.24 -2.92 -18.01
CA LEU A 75 -1.16 -2.09 -18.54
C LEU A 75 -1.14 -0.72 -17.85
N LEU A 76 -2.31 -0.05 -17.77
CA LEU A 76 -2.44 1.22 -17.07
C LEU A 76 -1.97 1.12 -15.62
N ARG A 77 -2.47 0.11 -14.89
CA ARG A 77 -2.07 -0.15 -13.50
C ARG A 77 -0.58 -0.44 -13.37
N GLY A 78 -0.03 -1.22 -14.31
CA GLY A 78 1.39 -1.54 -14.36
C GLY A 78 2.26 -0.29 -14.49
N VAL A 79 1.96 0.56 -15.48
CA VAL A 79 2.68 1.83 -15.69
C VAL A 79 2.59 2.73 -14.46
N ILE A 80 1.39 2.90 -13.91
CA ILE A 80 1.17 3.72 -12.70
C ILE A 80 1.97 3.14 -11.52
N THR A 81 2.00 1.82 -11.35
CA THR A 81 2.71 1.19 -10.23
C THR A 81 4.23 1.29 -10.36
N VAL A 82 4.77 1.15 -11.57
CA VAL A 82 6.22 1.35 -11.82
C VAL A 82 6.61 2.79 -11.51
N LEU A 83 5.83 3.76 -12.02
CA LEU A 83 6.06 5.17 -11.75
C LEU A 83 5.94 5.50 -10.26
N MET A 84 4.89 5.00 -9.61
CA MET A 84 4.66 5.15 -8.18
C MET A 84 5.89 4.74 -7.36
N LEU A 85 6.38 3.51 -7.57
CA LEU A 85 7.48 2.98 -6.77
C LEU A 85 8.79 3.68 -7.07
N ALA A 86 9.06 4.03 -8.33
CA ALA A 86 10.25 4.77 -8.70
C ALA A 86 10.26 6.18 -8.07
N LEU A 87 9.12 6.89 -8.10
CA LEU A 87 8.99 8.21 -7.48
C LEU A 87 9.10 8.15 -5.95
N PHE A 88 8.48 7.16 -5.33
CA PHE A 88 8.61 6.94 -3.88
C PHE A 88 10.06 6.66 -3.48
N THR A 89 10.72 5.72 -4.18
CA THR A 89 12.13 5.40 -3.95
C THR A 89 13.05 6.61 -4.21
N PHE A 90 12.75 7.42 -5.22
CA PHE A 90 13.47 8.67 -5.46
C PHE A 90 13.32 9.63 -4.27
N GLY A 91 12.11 9.79 -3.76
CA GLY A 91 11.85 10.62 -2.57
C GLY A 91 12.61 10.14 -1.34
N LEU A 92 12.71 8.82 -1.12
CA LEU A 92 13.45 8.23 0.00
C LEU A 92 14.97 8.49 -0.03
N LYS A 93 15.55 8.92 -1.17
CA LYS A 93 16.94 9.35 -1.23
C LYS A 93 17.19 10.65 -0.49
N THR A 94 16.21 11.53 -0.44
CA THR A 94 16.33 12.89 0.09
C THR A 94 15.50 13.11 1.35
N LEU A 95 14.43 12.34 1.54
CA LEU A 95 13.53 12.44 2.68
C LEU A 95 13.77 11.33 3.70
N GLY A 96 13.52 11.64 4.97
CA GLY A 96 13.33 10.62 6.00
C GLY A 96 12.12 9.73 5.72
N LEU A 97 12.08 8.51 6.28
CA LEU A 97 10.95 7.60 6.10
C LEU A 97 9.65 8.20 6.70
N ALA A 98 9.77 8.85 7.86
CA ALA A 98 8.64 9.53 8.51
C ALA A 98 8.09 10.69 7.67
N GLU A 99 8.97 11.49 7.04
CA GLU A 99 8.58 12.58 6.14
C GLU A 99 7.85 12.05 4.90
N ALA A 100 8.41 10.99 4.27
CA ALA A 100 7.79 10.34 3.14
C ALA A 100 6.40 9.78 3.51
N TYR A 101 6.24 9.16 4.68
CA TYR A 101 4.95 8.67 5.15
C TYR A 101 3.94 9.79 5.38
N THR A 102 4.36 10.93 5.97
CA THR A 102 3.46 12.08 6.14
C THR A 102 2.82 12.48 4.82
N LEU A 103 3.63 12.55 3.75
CA LEU A 103 3.15 12.91 2.41
C LEU A 103 2.29 11.80 1.79
N THR A 104 2.68 10.53 1.98
CA THR A 104 1.94 9.38 1.44
C THR A 104 0.56 9.22 2.09
N PHE A 105 0.40 9.63 3.35
CA PHE A 105 -0.87 9.54 4.07
C PHE A 105 -2.00 10.43 3.52
N VAL A 106 -1.74 11.24 2.50
CA VAL A 106 -2.80 11.85 1.69
C VAL A 106 -3.55 10.80 0.83
N ALA A 107 -2.95 9.64 0.57
CA ALA A 107 -3.51 8.62 -0.30
C ALA A 107 -4.91 8.10 0.12
N PRO A 108 -5.23 7.81 1.39
CA PRO A 108 -6.57 7.40 1.81
C PRO A 108 -7.64 8.42 1.44
N LEU A 109 -7.34 9.72 1.54
CA LEU A 109 -8.23 10.79 1.11
C LEU A 109 -8.47 10.72 -0.40
N ILE A 110 -7.40 10.59 -1.18
CA ILE A 110 -7.47 10.51 -2.65
C ILE A 110 -8.22 9.24 -3.08
N ILE A 111 -7.97 8.08 -2.47
CA ILE A 111 -8.70 6.83 -2.74
C ILE A 111 -10.20 7.04 -2.53
N THR A 112 -10.58 7.64 -1.41
CA THR A 112 -11.98 7.90 -1.09
C THR A 112 -12.61 8.89 -2.06
N MET A 113 -11.91 9.96 -2.42
CA MET A 113 -12.38 10.92 -3.44
C MET A 113 -12.57 10.25 -4.80
N LEU A 114 -11.62 9.41 -5.23
CA LEU A 114 -11.70 8.71 -6.52
C LEU A 114 -12.74 7.57 -6.52
N SER A 115 -13.06 6.99 -5.37
CA SER A 115 -14.05 5.93 -5.28
C SER A 115 -15.46 6.40 -5.68
N VAL A 116 -15.78 7.67 -5.45
CA VAL A 116 -17.09 8.24 -5.83
C VAL A 116 -17.30 8.24 -7.35
N PRO A 117 -16.47 8.92 -8.18
CA PRO A 117 -16.69 8.98 -9.62
C PRO A 117 -16.33 7.69 -10.36
N ILE A 118 -15.27 6.96 -9.93
CA ILE A 118 -14.75 5.80 -10.67
C ILE A 118 -15.46 4.51 -10.27
N LEU A 119 -15.63 4.27 -8.98
CA LEU A 119 -16.24 3.05 -8.46
C LEU A 119 -17.76 3.19 -8.25
N LYS A 120 -18.28 4.43 -8.33
CA LYS A 120 -19.67 4.80 -8.02
C LYS A 120 -20.07 4.38 -6.60
N GLU A 121 -19.13 4.49 -5.66
CA GLU A 121 -19.38 4.19 -4.25
C GLU A 121 -20.11 5.34 -3.58
N ILE A 122 -21.10 5.01 -2.75
CA ILE A 122 -21.75 5.97 -1.86
C ILE A 122 -20.93 6.00 -0.58
N VAL A 123 -20.19 7.09 -0.36
CA VAL A 123 -19.29 7.24 0.78
C VAL A 123 -20.04 7.89 1.96
N PRO A 124 -20.31 7.14 3.04
CA PRO A 124 -20.95 7.69 4.22
C PRO A 124 -20.10 8.80 4.88
N PRO A 125 -20.72 9.82 5.49
CA PRO A 125 -19.98 10.90 6.18
C PRO A 125 -18.98 10.41 7.23
N ARG A 126 -19.25 9.26 7.86
CA ARG A 126 -18.36 8.64 8.85
C ARG A 126 -16.98 8.27 8.29
N HIS A 127 -16.89 7.88 6.99
CA HIS A 127 -15.60 7.58 6.34
C HIS A 127 -14.77 8.86 6.18
N TRP A 128 -15.41 9.96 5.78
CA TRP A 128 -14.76 11.26 5.68
C TRP A 128 -14.25 11.75 7.04
N VAL A 129 -15.06 11.58 8.09
CA VAL A 129 -14.65 11.92 9.46
C VAL A 129 -13.46 11.05 9.90
N ALA A 130 -13.51 9.74 9.66
CA ALA A 130 -12.42 8.84 10.04
C ALA A 130 -11.10 9.21 9.32
N ILE A 131 -11.16 9.56 8.03
CA ILE A 131 -10.01 10.00 7.25
C ILE A 131 -9.47 11.33 7.80
N ALA A 132 -10.33 12.30 8.05
CA ALA A 132 -9.93 13.60 8.59
C ALA A 132 -9.28 13.48 9.99
N VAL A 133 -9.87 12.67 10.86
CA VAL A 133 -9.32 12.40 12.21
C VAL A 133 -8.00 11.62 12.12
N GLY A 134 -7.92 10.59 11.25
CA GLY A 134 -6.69 9.84 11.01
C GLY A 134 -5.56 10.73 10.50
N MET A 135 -5.86 11.60 9.53
CA MET A 135 -4.89 12.59 9.02
C MET A 135 -4.45 13.56 10.12
N GLY A 136 -5.37 14.05 10.96
CA GLY A 136 -5.03 14.87 12.14
C GLY A 136 -4.07 14.13 13.08
N GLY A 137 -4.29 12.84 13.33
CA GLY A 137 -3.39 11.99 14.13
C GLY A 137 -2.00 11.87 13.51
N VAL A 138 -1.90 11.74 12.18
CA VAL A 138 -0.61 11.72 11.45
C VAL A 138 0.14 13.05 11.63
N VAL A 139 -0.54 14.18 11.47
CA VAL A 139 0.08 15.51 11.64
C VAL A 139 0.60 15.70 13.06
N VAL A 140 -0.17 15.26 14.07
CA VAL A 140 0.25 15.32 15.49
C VAL A 140 1.47 14.44 15.73
N ALA A 141 1.50 13.21 15.19
CA ALA A 141 2.59 12.26 15.41
C ALA A 141 3.89 12.69 14.74
N LEU A 142 3.82 13.14 13.49
CA LEU A 142 5.00 13.37 12.66
C LEU A 142 5.52 14.81 12.71
N ARG A 143 4.68 15.78 13.13
CA ARG A 143 5.06 17.19 13.22
C ARG A 143 5.89 17.67 12.02
N PRO A 144 5.33 17.56 10.79
CA PRO A 144 6.11 17.78 9.58
C PRO A 144 6.72 19.18 9.53
N ASP A 145 8.00 19.27 9.23
CA ASP A 145 8.67 20.56 9.03
C ASP A 145 8.24 21.15 7.68
N GLN A 146 7.95 22.45 7.66
CA GLN A 146 7.51 23.15 6.44
C GLN A 146 8.56 23.12 5.32
N SER A 147 9.83 23.09 5.64
CA SER A 147 10.93 23.02 4.66
C SER A 147 10.94 21.70 3.88
N ALA A 148 10.52 20.59 4.49
CA ALA A 148 10.49 19.28 3.88
C ALA A 148 9.47 19.20 2.72
N PHE A 149 8.36 19.97 2.79
CA PHE A 149 7.29 19.92 1.78
C PHE A 149 7.65 20.58 0.43
N LEU A 150 8.67 21.41 0.38
CA LEU A 150 9.06 22.18 -0.83
C LEU A 150 10.17 21.51 -1.64
N SER A 151 10.65 20.34 -1.23
CA SER A 151 11.73 19.64 -1.93
C SER A 151 11.21 18.88 -3.16
N VAL A 152 12.08 18.67 -4.14
CA VAL A 152 11.77 17.81 -5.32
C VAL A 152 11.40 16.40 -4.88
N GLY A 153 12.03 15.88 -3.80
CA GLY A 153 11.69 14.61 -3.19
C GLY A 153 10.26 14.58 -2.65
N ALA A 154 9.81 15.66 -2.00
CA ALA A 154 8.44 15.76 -1.49
C ALA A 154 7.40 15.75 -2.62
N VAL A 155 7.65 16.50 -3.69
CA VAL A 155 6.78 16.49 -4.88
C VAL A 155 6.73 15.08 -5.49
N ALA A 156 7.86 14.40 -5.59
CA ALA A 156 7.91 13.02 -6.10
C ALA A 156 7.06 12.06 -5.23
N VAL A 157 7.16 12.15 -3.91
CA VAL A 157 6.35 11.31 -2.99
C VAL A 157 4.86 11.66 -3.08
N LEU A 158 4.48 12.93 -3.20
CA LEU A 158 3.08 13.32 -3.39
C LEU A 158 2.51 12.76 -4.71
N VAL A 159 3.26 12.84 -5.80
CA VAL A 159 2.86 12.23 -7.08
C VAL A 159 2.79 10.71 -6.94
N ALA A 160 3.72 10.08 -6.21
CA ALA A 160 3.67 8.66 -5.90
C ALA A 160 2.40 8.29 -5.11
N ALA A 161 1.98 9.11 -4.14
CA ALA A 161 0.74 8.91 -3.39
C ALA A 161 -0.51 8.96 -4.28
N VAL A 162 -0.56 9.89 -5.25
CA VAL A 162 -1.62 9.94 -6.26
C VAL A 162 -1.61 8.67 -7.13
N CYS A 163 -0.44 8.25 -7.60
CA CYS A 163 -0.28 7.02 -8.39
C CYS A 163 -0.71 5.79 -7.57
N TYR A 164 -0.36 5.72 -6.28
CA TYR A 164 -0.78 4.66 -5.38
C TYR A 164 -2.31 4.59 -5.26
N ALA A 165 -2.96 5.73 -5.02
CA ALA A 165 -4.41 5.82 -4.95
C ALA A 165 -5.08 5.35 -6.24
N LEU A 166 -4.60 5.83 -7.40
CA LEU A 166 -5.09 5.43 -8.71
C LEU A 166 -4.90 3.93 -8.97
N SER A 167 -3.72 3.37 -8.65
CA SER A 167 -3.42 1.94 -8.81
C SER A 167 -4.37 1.07 -8.00
N ASN A 168 -4.69 1.46 -6.75
CA ASN A 168 -5.62 0.73 -5.89
C ASN A 168 -7.06 0.83 -6.40
N VAL A 169 -7.51 2.01 -6.83
CA VAL A 169 -8.85 2.19 -7.42
C VAL A 169 -9.00 1.39 -8.72
N VAL A 170 -8.00 1.43 -9.63
CA VAL A 170 -7.99 0.59 -10.84
C VAL A 170 -7.95 -0.90 -10.47
N GLY A 171 -7.15 -1.28 -9.47
CA GLY A 171 -7.11 -2.64 -8.92
C GLY A 171 -8.48 -3.10 -8.44
N ARG A 172 -9.24 -2.23 -7.75
CA ARG A 172 -10.62 -2.49 -7.32
C ARG A 172 -11.57 -2.71 -8.51
N VAL A 173 -11.42 -1.92 -9.58
CA VAL A 173 -12.22 -2.12 -10.81
C VAL A 173 -11.94 -3.49 -11.43
N ILE A 174 -10.68 -3.90 -11.52
CA ILE A 174 -10.27 -5.19 -12.09
C ILE A 174 -10.74 -6.35 -11.20
N SER A 175 -10.59 -6.21 -9.87
CA SER A 175 -10.94 -7.28 -8.90
C SER A 175 -12.40 -7.69 -8.89
N ARG A 176 -13.29 -6.90 -9.53
CA ARG A 176 -14.72 -7.25 -9.68
C ARG A 176 -14.93 -8.38 -10.69
N THR A 177 -14.01 -8.58 -11.61
CA THR A 177 -14.15 -9.55 -12.72
C THR A 177 -13.01 -10.57 -12.77
N GLU A 178 -11.89 -10.31 -12.10
CA GLU A 178 -10.68 -11.12 -12.21
C GLU A 178 -10.18 -11.57 -10.83
N PRO A 179 -9.54 -12.74 -10.72
CA PRO A 179 -9.03 -13.26 -9.46
C PRO A 179 -7.83 -12.46 -8.95
N SER A 180 -7.59 -12.51 -7.64
CA SER A 180 -6.49 -11.80 -6.99
C SER A 180 -5.11 -12.22 -7.52
N ALA A 181 -4.93 -13.49 -7.88
CA ALA A 181 -3.68 -13.97 -8.43
C ALA A 181 -3.29 -13.26 -9.75
N THR A 182 -4.28 -12.99 -10.61
CA THR A 182 -4.06 -12.23 -11.86
C THR A 182 -3.57 -10.80 -11.56
N LEU A 183 -4.20 -10.13 -10.60
CA LEU A 183 -3.82 -8.77 -10.23
C LEU A 183 -2.42 -8.72 -9.63
N VAL A 184 -2.10 -9.66 -8.74
CA VAL A 184 -0.77 -9.75 -8.11
C VAL A 184 0.29 -10.08 -9.15
N PHE A 185 0.03 -11.05 -10.04
CA PHE A 185 0.95 -11.45 -11.08
C PHE A 185 1.30 -10.28 -12.02
N TRP A 186 0.29 -9.63 -12.61
CA TRP A 186 0.54 -8.57 -13.59
C TRP A 186 1.12 -7.30 -12.97
N THR A 187 0.79 -6.99 -11.72
CA THR A 187 1.43 -5.89 -11.00
C THR A 187 2.91 -6.18 -10.75
N THR A 188 3.25 -7.39 -10.28
CA THR A 188 4.63 -7.79 -10.05
C THR A 188 5.43 -7.90 -11.36
N ALA A 189 4.83 -8.48 -12.40
CA ALA A 189 5.42 -8.55 -13.73
C ALA A 189 5.72 -7.17 -14.32
N SER A 190 4.80 -6.22 -14.14
CA SER A 190 5.00 -4.84 -14.59
C SER A 190 6.17 -4.17 -13.88
N MET A 191 6.33 -4.38 -12.56
CA MET A 191 7.49 -3.87 -11.82
C MET A 191 8.78 -4.52 -12.29
N ALA A 192 8.79 -5.85 -12.47
CA ALA A 192 9.96 -6.58 -12.95
C ALA A 192 10.36 -6.12 -14.35
N LEU A 193 9.45 -6.16 -15.32
CA LEU A 193 9.74 -5.83 -16.72
C LEU A 193 9.93 -4.33 -16.93
N GLY A 194 8.99 -3.50 -16.45
CA GLY A 194 9.03 -2.05 -16.61
C GLY A 194 10.22 -1.43 -15.88
N GLY A 195 10.47 -1.86 -14.65
CA GLY A 195 11.62 -1.41 -13.87
C GLY A 195 12.94 -1.81 -14.53
N SER A 196 13.08 -3.05 -15.01
CA SER A 196 14.28 -3.54 -15.69
C SER A 196 14.53 -2.79 -17.02
N LEU A 197 13.49 -2.57 -17.80
CA LEU A 197 13.59 -1.85 -19.06
C LEU A 197 14.05 -0.40 -18.86
N LEU A 198 13.45 0.28 -17.88
CA LEU A 198 13.75 1.69 -17.60
C LEU A 198 15.09 1.89 -16.86
N SER A 199 15.60 0.87 -16.18
CA SER A 199 16.89 0.92 -15.50
C SER A 199 18.05 0.33 -16.33
N ALA A 200 17.78 -0.26 -17.50
CA ALA A 200 18.78 -1.01 -18.27
C ALA A 200 20.07 -0.22 -18.56
N ALA A 201 19.94 1.09 -18.88
CA ALA A 201 21.08 1.95 -19.17
C ALA A 201 21.88 2.38 -17.91
N GLN A 202 21.29 2.24 -16.72
CA GLN A 202 21.87 2.68 -15.45
C GLN A 202 21.93 1.54 -14.44
N TRP A 203 21.92 0.30 -14.91
CA TRP A 203 21.92 -0.87 -14.05
C TRP A 203 23.25 -0.97 -13.30
N VAL A 204 23.17 -1.09 -11.98
CA VAL A 204 24.31 -1.30 -11.08
C VAL A 204 24.29 -2.75 -10.61
N ASP A 205 25.45 -3.40 -10.59
CA ASP A 205 25.58 -4.77 -10.14
C ASP A 205 25.13 -4.95 -8.69
N ILE A 206 24.43 -6.06 -8.44
CA ILE A 206 23.87 -6.35 -7.13
C ILE A 206 24.99 -6.78 -6.19
N LEU A 207 25.19 -6.04 -5.13
CA LEU A 207 26.17 -6.39 -4.10
C LEU A 207 25.74 -7.66 -3.36
N PRO A 208 26.64 -8.64 -3.17
CA PRO A 208 26.34 -9.88 -2.45
C PRO A 208 25.74 -9.67 -1.05
N ALA A 209 26.18 -8.60 -0.35
CA ALA A 209 25.64 -8.22 0.96
C ALA A 209 24.15 -7.83 0.94
N HIS A 210 23.59 -7.47 -0.21
CA HIS A 210 22.20 -7.06 -0.34
C HIS A 210 21.22 -8.21 -0.66
N TRP A 211 21.70 -9.44 -0.91
CA TRP A 211 20.83 -10.60 -1.15
C TRP A 211 19.82 -10.85 -0.01
N PRO A 212 20.16 -10.78 1.28
CA PRO A 212 19.19 -10.92 2.35
C PRO A 212 18.09 -9.85 2.30
N LEU A 213 18.42 -8.61 1.92
CA LEU A 213 17.45 -7.53 1.75
C LEU A 213 16.48 -7.85 0.61
N LEU A 214 16.97 -8.43 -0.50
CA LEU A 214 16.14 -8.84 -1.64
C LEU A 214 15.19 -9.98 -1.26
N VAL A 215 15.63 -10.94 -0.43
CA VAL A 215 14.75 -11.99 0.10
C VAL A 215 13.66 -11.39 0.99
N GLY A 216 14.03 -10.49 1.90
CA GLY A 216 13.07 -9.74 2.71
C GLY A 216 12.06 -8.96 1.86
N LEU A 217 12.56 -8.27 0.82
CA LEU A 217 11.76 -7.51 -0.14
C LEU A 217 10.79 -8.40 -0.92
N ALA A 218 11.24 -9.61 -1.32
CA ALA A 218 10.40 -10.60 -1.99
C ALA A 218 9.21 -11.03 -1.12
N VAL A 219 9.49 -11.42 0.12
CA VAL A 219 8.47 -11.92 1.05
C VAL A 219 7.49 -10.82 1.45
N THR A 220 8.01 -9.69 1.93
CA THR A 220 7.17 -8.58 2.39
C THR A 220 6.40 -7.95 1.24
N GLY A 221 7.04 -7.79 0.07
CA GLY A 221 6.40 -7.27 -1.13
C GLY A 221 5.30 -8.18 -1.68
N PHE A 222 5.52 -9.50 -1.71
CA PHE A 222 4.51 -10.48 -2.13
C PHE A 222 3.33 -10.52 -1.17
N LEU A 223 3.58 -10.69 0.13
CA LEU A 223 2.52 -10.77 1.14
C LEU A 223 1.74 -9.46 1.23
N GLY A 224 2.42 -8.32 1.22
CA GLY A 224 1.78 -6.99 1.21
C GLY A 224 0.92 -6.79 -0.03
N GLN A 225 1.42 -7.16 -1.21
CA GLN A 225 0.68 -7.04 -2.47
C GLN A 225 -0.55 -7.95 -2.52
N LEU A 226 -0.44 -9.17 -1.99
CA LEU A 226 -1.59 -10.08 -1.89
C LEU A 226 -2.62 -9.53 -0.91
N ALA A 227 -2.18 -9.09 0.27
CA ALA A 227 -3.06 -8.57 1.30
C ALA A 227 -3.81 -7.31 0.86
N ILE A 228 -3.14 -6.35 0.19
CA ILE A 228 -3.79 -5.12 -0.30
C ILE A 228 -4.83 -5.43 -1.39
N VAL A 229 -4.54 -6.37 -2.30
CA VAL A 229 -5.50 -6.79 -3.33
C VAL A 229 -6.72 -7.45 -2.69
N GLU A 230 -6.53 -8.31 -1.67
CA GLU A 230 -7.62 -8.94 -0.94
C GLU A 230 -8.44 -7.90 -0.14
N ALA A 231 -7.81 -6.91 0.47
CA ALA A 231 -8.50 -5.83 1.17
C ALA A 231 -9.46 -5.08 0.24
N PHE A 232 -8.95 -4.57 -0.88
CA PHE A 232 -9.75 -3.84 -1.86
C PHE A 232 -10.73 -4.72 -2.64
N ARG A 233 -10.54 -6.05 -2.66
CA ARG A 233 -11.47 -6.98 -3.29
C ARG A 233 -12.74 -7.19 -2.46
N HIS A 234 -12.61 -7.32 -1.13
CA HIS A 234 -13.68 -7.77 -0.24
C HIS A 234 -14.50 -6.64 0.37
N SER A 235 -14.11 -5.37 0.21
CA SER A 235 -14.85 -4.23 0.74
C SER A 235 -14.80 -3.03 -0.20
N GLN A 236 -15.58 -1.99 0.13
CA GLN A 236 -15.51 -0.71 -0.56
C GLN A 236 -14.13 -0.07 -0.32
N ALA A 237 -13.59 0.62 -1.32
CA ALA A 237 -12.31 1.28 -1.21
C ALA A 237 -12.32 2.34 -0.10
N SER A 238 -13.39 3.12 -0.01
CA SER A 238 -13.61 4.13 1.03
C SER A 238 -13.71 3.57 2.45
N ALA A 239 -14.11 2.29 2.60
CA ALA A 239 -14.24 1.65 3.91
C ALA A 239 -12.91 1.12 4.45
N VAL A 240 -11.98 0.71 3.56
CA VAL A 240 -10.67 0.17 3.96
C VAL A 240 -9.56 1.22 3.97
N ALA A 241 -9.67 2.28 3.16
CA ALA A 241 -8.65 3.33 3.06
C ALA A 241 -8.23 3.96 4.41
N PRO A 242 -9.13 4.26 5.37
CA PRO A 242 -8.72 4.82 6.66
C PRO A 242 -7.78 3.93 7.47
N PHE A 243 -7.80 2.62 7.23
CA PHE A 243 -6.91 1.67 7.94
C PHE A 243 -5.47 1.71 7.44
N GLU A 244 -5.20 2.36 6.31
CA GLU A 244 -3.84 2.62 5.82
C GLU A 244 -3.02 3.45 6.82
N TYR A 245 -3.67 4.31 7.61
CA TYR A 245 -3.00 5.06 8.68
C TYR A 245 -2.36 4.16 9.74
N SER A 246 -2.77 2.88 9.86
CA SER A 246 -2.13 1.92 10.74
C SER A 246 -0.66 1.67 10.40
N ALA A 247 -0.20 2.01 9.19
CA ALA A 247 1.20 1.93 8.82
C ALA A 247 2.10 2.75 9.76
N LEU A 248 1.60 3.87 10.31
CA LEU A 248 2.34 4.62 11.32
C LEU A 248 2.56 3.82 12.61
N ALA A 249 1.54 3.08 13.08
CA ALA A 249 1.68 2.24 14.26
C ALA A 249 2.71 1.11 14.04
N TRP A 250 2.72 0.53 12.83
CA TRP A 250 3.72 -0.47 12.45
C TRP A 250 5.13 0.13 12.35
N ALA A 251 5.28 1.34 11.78
CA ALA A 251 6.56 2.02 11.73
C ALA A 251 7.14 2.28 13.14
N VAL A 252 6.32 2.79 14.06
CA VAL A 252 6.70 3.00 15.46
C VAL A 252 7.09 1.69 16.15
N ALA A 253 6.32 0.61 15.90
CA ALA A 253 6.65 -0.70 16.47
C ALA A 253 7.99 -1.24 15.94
N LEU A 254 8.27 -1.09 14.64
CA LEU A 254 9.52 -1.49 14.02
C LEU A 254 10.72 -0.68 14.58
N ASP A 255 10.56 0.63 14.71
CA ASP A 255 11.59 1.51 15.27
C ASP A 255 11.93 1.10 16.72
N TRP A 256 10.91 0.78 17.52
CA TRP A 256 11.14 0.29 18.88
C TRP A 256 11.84 -1.07 18.93
N VAL A 257 11.41 -2.01 18.07
CA VAL A 257 11.97 -3.38 18.07
C VAL A 257 13.41 -3.40 17.55
N PHE A 258 13.69 -2.73 16.43
CA PHE A 258 14.99 -2.83 15.74
C PHE A 258 16.00 -1.80 16.24
N TRP A 259 15.57 -0.58 16.52
CA TRP A 259 16.45 0.53 16.90
C TRP A 259 16.29 0.97 18.35
N ARG A 260 15.39 0.33 19.12
CA ARG A 260 15.09 0.71 20.52
C ARG A 260 14.71 2.19 20.66
N ALA A 261 14.26 2.82 19.61
CA ALA A 261 13.78 4.17 19.62
C ALA A 261 12.46 4.25 20.41
N VAL A 262 12.48 4.98 21.53
CA VAL A 262 11.29 5.17 22.34
C VAL A 262 10.46 6.28 21.68
N PRO A 263 9.19 6.00 21.30
CA PRO A 263 8.34 7.02 20.71
C PRO A 263 8.10 8.16 21.71
N ASP A 264 8.16 9.39 21.22
CA ASP A 264 7.84 10.55 22.04
C ASP A 264 6.33 10.67 22.31
N VAL A 265 5.95 11.57 23.21
CA VAL A 265 4.57 11.77 23.64
C VAL A 265 3.64 12.16 22.48
N TYR A 266 4.14 12.86 21.47
CA TYR A 266 3.35 13.27 20.29
C TYR A 266 3.12 12.13 19.32
N THR A 267 4.12 11.28 19.10
CA THR A 267 3.99 10.05 18.34
C THR A 267 2.97 9.10 18.99
N LEU A 268 3.01 8.97 20.33
CA LEU A 268 2.02 8.18 21.07
C LEU A 268 0.61 8.78 20.98
N ALA A 269 0.49 10.11 21.13
CA ALA A 269 -0.80 10.82 21.04
C ALA A 269 -1.40 10.68 19.62
N GLY A 270 -0.61 10.92 18.58
CA GLY A 270 -1.05 10.76 17.18
C GLY A 270 -1.43 9.32 16.85
N GLY A 271 -0.65 8.34 17.32
CA GLY A 271 -0.96 6.92 17.20
C GLY A 271 -2.27 6.55 17.90
N ALA A 272 -2.52 7.08 19.09
CA ALA A 272 -3.78 6.88 19.81
C ALA A 272 -4.99 7.45 19.06
N ILE A 273 -4.85 8.63 18.45
CA ILE A 273 -5.89 9.24 17.60
C ILE A 273 -6.20 8.33 16.38
N ILE A 274 -5.18 7.84 15.70
CA ILE A 274 -5.32 6.94 14.52
C ILE A 274 -6.02 5.64 14.93
N ILE A 275 -5.57 5.01 16.03
CA ILE A 275 -6.18 3.78 16.54
C ILE A 275 -7.64 4.02 16.93
N ALA A 276 -7.95 5.12 17.63
CA ALA A 276 -9.31 5.47 18.01
C ALA A 276 -10.21 5.67 16.79
N SER A 277 -9.73 6.36 15.75
CA SER A 277 -10.44 6.53 14.47
C SER A 277 -10.72 5.18 13.79
N GLY A 278 -9.73 4.28 13.74
CA GLY A 278 -9.90 2.93 13.20
C GLY A 278 -10.91 2.09 13.98
N ILE A 279 -10.82 2.09 15.32
CA ILE A 279 -11.76 1.39 16.20
C ILE A 279 -13.19 1.95 16.05
N TYR A 280 -13.33 3.27 15.98
CA TYR A 280 -14.64 3.90 15.73
C TYR A 280 -15.26 3.36 14.43
N LEU A 281 -14.48 3.31 13.37
CA LEU A 281 -14.97 2.84 12.06
C LEU A 281 -15.32 1.35 12.12
N ILE A 282 -14.47 0.50 12.71
CA ILE A 282 -14.74 -0.94 12.89
C ILE A 282 -16.06 -1.16 13.63
N ARG A 283 -16.27 -0.44 14.76
CA ARG A 283 -17.50 -0.58 15.55
C ARG A 283 -18.75 -0.15 14.79
N ARG A 284 -18.62 0.79 13.85
CA ARG A 284 -19.73 1.25 13.01
C ARG A 284 -19.99 0.36 11.80
N GLU A 285 -18.99 -0.39 11.36
CA GLU A 285 -19.09 -1.40 10.30
C GLU A 285 -19.47 -2.79 10.83
N ALA A 286 -19.27 -3.06 12.13
CA ALA A 286 -19.66 -4.32 12.77
C ALA A 286 -21.20 -4.49 12.76
N PRO A 287 -21.73 -5.74 12.63
CA PRO A 287 -23.16 -5.99 12.66
C PRO A 287 -23.76 -5.49 13.96
N ARG A 288 -24.78 -4.64 13.89
CA ARG A 288 -25.75 -4.61 14.97
C ARG A 288 -26.42 -5.97 14.98
N ALA A 289 -26.17 -6.78 16.02
CA ALA A 289 -26.92 -7.98 16.26
C ALA A 289 -28.41 -7.59 16.19
N MET A 290 -29.13 -8.12 15.20
CA MET A 290 -30.59 -8.02 15.22
C MET A 290 -31.03 -8.73 16.49
N VAL A 291 -31.53 -7.97 17.45
CA VAL A 291 -32.38 -8.52 18.48
C VAL A 291 -33.61 -9.04 17.75
N VAL A 292 -33.60 -10.35 17.48
CA VAL A 292 -34.81 -11.06 17.05
C VAL A 292 -35.74 -10.99 18.26
N VAL A 293 -36.63 -10.04 18.26
CA VAL A 293 -37.80 -10.09 19.13
C VAL A 293 -38.64 -11.22 18.57
N ALA A 294 -38.56 -12.38 19.22
CA ALA A 294 -39.45 -13.49 18.93
C ALA A 294 -40.89 -13.05 19.20
N PRO A 295 -41.87 -13.46 18.36
CA PRO A 295 -43.26 -13.12 18.49
C PRO A 295 -43.91 -13.70 19.75
#